data_c0692aaf1e65ad13c458c1314ddb460b
#
_entry.id   c0692aaf1e65ad13c458c1314ddb460b
#
_cell.length_a   1.000
_cell.length_b   1.000
_cell.length_c   1.000
_cell.angle_alpha   90.00
_cell.angle_beta   90.00
_cell.angle_gamma   90.00
#
_symmetry.space_group_name_H-M   'P 1'
#
loop_
_entity.id
_entity.type
_entity.pdbx_description
1 polymer ?
#
loop_
_entity_poly.entity_id
_entity_poly.type
_entity_poly.pdbx_seq_one_letter_code
_entity_poly.pdbx_strand_id
1 'polypeptide(L)'
;RNGWSVDWVKDGLLAQSALADGDYACVLLDLGLPKRDGVEVLRQARARGDATPVLVLTARDGLDDRIGGLDLGADDYLVKPYELGELLARMRAVIRRRDGSAHSLIGTPSMQLDLTTREVLVAGERAALSAREFALLHALLERPGAILSRDQLESRIYGWGEEVMSNAVDVLIHGMR
;
A
#
# COMPACT_ATOMS: atom_id res chain seq x y z
N ARG A 1 -1.02 12.30 -7.64
CA ARG A 1 -2.42 12.04 -8.07
C ARG A 1 -2.52 10.72 -8.83
N ASN A 2 -1.84 9.69 -8.31
CA ASN A 2 -1.81 8.35 -8.92
C ASN A 2 -2.72 7.37 -8.19
N GLY A 3 -3.77 7.90 -7.50
CA GLY A 3 -4.76 7.09 -6.83
C GLY A 3 -4.31 6.40 -5.54
N TRP A 4 -3.24 6.88 -4.90
CA TRP A 4 -2.77 6.40 -3.59
C TRP A 4 -3.18 7.37 -2.49
N SER A 5 -3.68 6.83 -1.37
CA SER A 5 -3.69 7.52 -0.07
C SER A 5 -2.34 7.32 0.59
N VAL A 6 -1.76 8.36 1.16
CA VAL A 6 -0.37 8.34 1.67
C VAL A 6 -0.32 8.94 3.06
N ASP A 7 0.16 8.16 4.02
CA ASP A 7 0.56 8.64 5.33
C ASP A 7 2.05 8.94 5.33
N TRP A 8 2.43 10.09 5.85
CA TRP A 8 3.82 10.52 5.90
C TRP A 8 4.29 10.65 7.35
N VAL A 9 5.33 9.90 7.71
CA VAL A 9 5.99 9.98 9.02
C VAL A 9 7.45 10.36 8.85
N LYS A 10 8.01 11.09 9.82
CA LYS A 10 9.32 11.75 9.70
C LYS A 10 10.44 11.07 10.48
N ASP A 11 10.15 10.07 11.27
CA ASP A 11 11.15 9.36 12.07
C ASP A 11 10.77 7.88 12.26
N GLY A 12 11.77 7.07 12.64
CA GLY A 12 11.62 5.64 12.74
C GLY A 12 10.74 5.18 13.92
N LEU A 13 10.55 5.97 14.97
CA LEU A 13 9.62 5.63 16.05
C LEU A 13 8.17 5.76 15.59
N LEU A 14 7.86 6.85 14.88
CA LEU A 14 6.55 7.05 14.27
C LEU A 14 6.28 6.01 13.18
N ALA A 15 7.29 5.68 12.37
CA ALA A 15 7.18 4.62 11.37
C ALA A 15 6.86 3.27 11.98
N GLN A 16 7.47 2.94 13.11
CA GLN A 16 7.20 1.69 13.82
C GLN A 16 5.77 1.66 14.39
N SER A 17 5.29 2.75 14.98
CA SER A 17 3.91 2.83 15.47
C SER A 17 2.91 2.73 14.33
N ALA A 18 3.14 3.46 13.24
CA ALA A 18 2.30 3.40 12.06
C ALA A 18 2.17 1.97 11.51
N LEU A 19 3.29 1.23 11.39
CA LEU A 19 3.31 -0.16 10.96
C LEU A 19 2.64 -1.13 11.95
N ALA A 20 2.59 -0.79 13.24
CA ALA A 20 1.93 -1.63 14.24
C ALA A 20 0.41 -1.47 14.22
N ASP A 21 -0.07 -0.27 13.93
CA ASP A 21 -1.48 0.11 14.08
C ASP A 21 -2.21 0.20 12.72
N GLY A 22 -1.46 0.31 11.61
CA GLY A 22 -2.00 0.55 10.27
C GLY A 22 -2.04 -0.71 9.39
N ASP A 23 -2.96 -0.70 8.43
CA ASP A 23 -3.05 -1.72 7.36
C ASP A 23 -2.65 -1.06 6.03
N TYR A 24 -1.34 -1.16 5.72
CA TYR A 24 -0.77 -0.55 4.53
C TYR A 24 -0.63 -1.54 3.38
N ALA A 25 -1.02 -1.12 2.19
CA ALA A 25 -0.78 -1.90 0.97
C ALA A 25 0.72 -2.00 0.64
N CYS A 26 1.49 -0.96 0.95
CA CYS A 26 2.93 -0.92 0.76
C CYS A 26 3.55 0.18 1.64
N VAL A 27 4.76 -0.03 2.11
CA VAL A 27 5.55 0.95 2.86
C VAL A 27 6.79 1.35 2.05
N LEU A 28 7.01 2.64 1.91
CA LEU A 28 8.24 3.22 1.40
C LEU A 28 9.12 3.59 2.59
N LEU A 29 10.20 2.86 2.80
CA LEU A 29 11.03 2.99 4.00
C LEU A 29 12.40 3.55 3.66
N ASP A 30 12.69 4.76 4.15
CA ASP A 30 14.05 5.28 4.14
C ASP A 30 14.86 4.62 5.27
N LEU A 31 16.08 4.17 4.98
CA LEU A 31 16.95 3.60 6.00
C LEU A 31 17.54 4.68 6.92
N GLY A 32 17.79 5.89 6.41
CA GLY A 32 18.38 7.00 7.15
C GLY A 32 17.38 7.78 8.01
N LEU A 33 16.42 7.12 8.66
CA LEU A 33 15.44 7.80 9.51
C LEU A 33 16.06 8.27 10.83
N PRO A 34 15.69 9.46 11.34
CA PRO A 34 16.07 9.91 12.67
C PRO A 34 15.40 9.08 13.77
N LYS A 35 15.93 9.14 14.99
CA LYS A 35 15.50 8.47 16.21
C LYS A 35 15.60 6.95 16.19
N ARG A 36 15.24 6.30 15.09
CA ARG A 36 15.36 4.86 14.87
C ARG A 36 15.66 4.59 13.41
N ASP A 37 16.72 3.83 13.16
CA ASP A 37 17.13 3.43 11.82
C ASP A 37 16.04 2.59 11.13
N GLY A 38 15.85 2.80 9.82
CA GLY A 38 14.87 2.07 9.04
C GLY A 38 15.12 0.56 9.01
N VAL A 39 16.38 0.12 9.09
CA VAL A 39 16.74 -1.30 9.22
C VAL A 39 16.12 -1.90 10.47
N GLU A 40 16.19 -1.19 11.60
CA GLU A 40 15.63 -1.67 12.87
C GLU A 40 14.10 -1.66 12.84
N VAL A 41 13.48 -0.66 12.19
CA VAL A 41 12.03 -0.62 11.97
C VAL A 41 11.58 -1.85 11.19
N LEU A 42 12.25 -2.17 10.08
CA LEU A 42 11.93 -3.34 9.25
C LEU A 42 12.10 -4.64 10.02
N ARG A 43 13.24 -4.81 10.70
CA ARG A 43 13.52 -6.01 11.51
C ARG A 43 12.43 -6.26 12.55
N GLN A 44 12.00 -5.22 13.26
CA GLN A 44 10.97 -5.34 14.29
C GLN A 44 9.59 -5.62 13.69
N ALA A 45 9.26 -5.05 12.53
CA ALA A 45 8.03 -5.38 11.82
C ALA A 45 8.01 -6.87 11.46
N ARG A 46 9.08 -7.39 10.87
CA ARG A 46 9.19 -8.81 10.50
C ARG A 46 9.20 -9.74 11.71
N ALA A 47 9.84 -9.36 12.81
CA ALA A 47 9.84 -10.13 14.07
C ALA A 47 8.43 -10.26 14.68
N ARG A 48 7.53 -9.32 14.41
CA ARG A 48 6.11 -9.40 14.82
C ARG A 48 5.24 -10.18 13.85
N GLY A 49 5.81 -10.71 12.76
CA GLY A 49 5.06 -11.38 11.71
C GLY A 49 4.34 -10.44 10.74
N ASP A 50 4.66 -9.16 10.76
CA ASP A 50 4.12 -8.19 9.81
C ASP A 50 4.67 -8.47 8.42
N ALA A 51 3.78 -8.84 7.49
CA ALA A 51 4.08 -9.16 6.10
C ALA A 51 3.79 -8.00 5.14
N THR A 52 3.55 -6.80 5.65
CA THR A 52 3.33 -5.61 4.81
C THR A 52 4.48 -5.44 3.81
N PRO A 53 4.19 -5.27 2.50
CA PRO A 53 5.22 -5.06 1.51
C PRO A 53 6.04 -3.81 1.81
N VAL A 54 7.37 -3.96 1.85
CA VAL A 54 8.30 -2.86 2.12
C VAL A 54 9.26 -2.67 0.96
N LEU A 55 9.16 -1.50 0.32
CA LEU A 55 10.13 -1.01 -0.65
C LEU A 55 11.10 -0.05 0.06
N VAL A 56 12.35 -0.45 0.18
CA VAL A 56 13.38 0.35 0.83
C VAL A 56 13.90 1.42 -0.13
N LEU A 57 13.95 2.66 0.35
CA LEU A 57 14.55 3.80 -0.34
C LEU A 57 15.91 4.07 0.29
N THR A 58 17.00 3.97 -0.48
CA THR A 58 18.35 4.11 0.06
C THR A 58 19.23 5.03 -0.80
N ALA A 59 20.12 5.78 -0.16
CA ALA A 59 21.21 6.49 -0.84
C ALA A 59 22.44 5.59 -1.04
N ARG A 60 22.43 4.37 -0.48
CA ARG A 60 23.55 3.43 -0.54
C ARG A 60 23.40 2.52 -1.75
N ASP A 61 24.38 2.58 -2.65
CA ASP A 61 24.43 1.79 -3.89
C ASP A 61 25.29 0.52 -3.75
N GLY A 62 25.92 0.33 -2.59
CA GLY A 62 26.76 -0.84 -2.29
C GLY A 62 26.02 -2.16 -2.40
N LEU A 63 26.65 -3.16 -3.04
CA LEU A 63 26.08 -4.50 -3.22
C LEU A 63 25.80 -5.17 -1.84
N ASP A 64 26.69 -4.99 -0.87
CA ASP A 64 26.58 -5.56 0.45
C ASP A 64 25.41 -4.99 1.27
N ASP A 65 25.13 -3.68 1.10
CA ASP A 65 23.98 -3.03 1.73
C ASP A 65 22.65 -3.53 1.16
N ARG A 66 22.61 -3.87 -0.14
CA ARG A 66 21.43 -4.44 -0.80
C ARG A 66 21.17 -5.89 -0.38
N ILE A 67 22.22 -6.70 -0.31
CA ILE A 67 22.13 -8.11 0.13
C ILE A 67 21.68 -8.16 1.59
N GLY A 68 22.33 -7.39 2.46
CA GLY A 68 21.98 -7.33 3.88
C GLY A 68 20.53 -6.89 4.13
N GLY A 69 19.99 -6.04 3.29
CA GLY A 69 18.62 -5.58 3.42
C GLY A 69 17.57 -6.55 2.89
N LEU A 70 17.83 -7.29 1.81
CA LEU A 70 16.93 -8.36 1.35
C LEU A 70 16.86 -9.47 2.40
N ASP A 71 17.99 -9.83 3.01
CA ASP A 71 18.06 -10.79 4.12
C ASP A 71 17.27 -10.31 5.36
N LEU A 72 17.05 -9.00 5.51
CA LEU A 72 16.21 -8.42 6.57
C LEU A 72 14.71 -8.46 6.25
N GLY A 73 14.32 -8.96 5.08
CA GLY A 73 12.92 -9.14 4.70
C GLY A 73 12.29 -7.94 4.00
N ALA A 74 13.08 -7.07 3.35
CA ALA A 74 12.55 -6.12 2.38
C ALA A 74 12.10 -6.83 1.11
N ASP A 75 11.05 -6.32 0.47
CA ASP A 75 10.49 -6.92 -0.74
C ASP A 75 11.17 -6.41 -2.02
N ASP A 76 11.71 -5.18 -2.00
CA ASP A 76 12.53 -4.60 -3.08
C ASP A 76 13.29 -3.37 -2.58
N TYR A 77 14.23 -2.86 -3.41
CA TYR A 77 15.08 -1.71 -3.14
C TYR A 77 15.03 -0.71 -4.29
N LEU A 78 15.08 0.57 -3.92
CA LEU A 78 15.19 1.66 -4.87
C LEU A 78 16.27 2.63 -4.41
N VAL A 79 17.29 2.82 -5.25
CA VAL A 79 18.42 3.69 -4.97
C VAL A 79 18.08 5.13 -5.36
N LYS A 80 18.38 6.07 -4.47
CA LYS A 80 18.25 7.51 -4.73
C LYS A 80 19.44 8.01 -5.55
N PRO A 81 19.24 8.92 -6.54
CA PRO A 81 17.94 9.46 -6.99
C PRO A 81 17.18 8.49 -7.89
N TYR A 82 15.86 8.53 -7.87
CA TYR A 82 15.00 7.67 -8.67
C TYR A 82 13.90 8.48 -9.37
N GLU A 83 13.42 7.94 -10.49
CA GLU A 83 12.29 8.51 -11.20
C GLU A 83 10.96 8.03 -10.60
N LEU A 84 9.95 8.91 -10.58
CA LEU A 84 8.63 8.58 -10.04
C LEU A 84 8.02 7.36 -10.74
N GLY A 85 8.24 7.22 -12.05
CA GLY A 85 7.77 6.08 -12.83
C GLY A 85 8.34 4.75 -12.34
N GLU A 86 9.64 4.72 -12.00
CA GLU A 86 10.32 3.53 -11.45
C GLU A 86 9.76 3.19 -10.06
N LEU A 87 9.64 4.19 -9.17
CA LEU A 87 9.06 4.00 -7.84
C LEU A 87 7.68 3.35 -7.93
N LEU A 88 6.78 3.89 -8.73
CA LEU A 88 5.43 3.38 -8.89
C LEU A 88 5.39 1.96 -9.50
N ALA A 89 6.30 1.67 -10.44
CA ALA A 89 6.40 0.33 -11.03
C ALA A 89 6.84 -0.71 -10.00
N ARG A 90 7.84 -0.37 -9.16
CA ARG A 90 8.32 -1.25 -8.08
C ARG A 90 7.28 -1.45 -6.98
N MET A 91 6.59 -0.39 -6.56
CA MET A 91 5.47 -0.49 -5.61
C MET A 91 4.42 -1.50 -6.10
N ARG A 92 3.97 -1.36 -7.35
CA ARG A 92 3.01 -2.32 -7.93
C ARG A 92 3.55 -3.74 -7.95
N ALA A 93 4.84 -3.93 -8.23
CA ALA A 93 5.46 -5.25 -8.28
C ALA A 93 5.50 -5.93 -6.89
N VAL A 94 5.85 -5.19 -5.82
CA VAL A 94 5.91 -5.75 -4.47
C VAL A 94 4.52 -6.08 -3.92
N ILE A 95 3.53 -5.20 -4.16
CA ILE A 95 2.13 -5.44 -3.78
C ILE A 95 1.61 -6.71 -4.46
N ARG A 96 1.79 -6.84 -5.77
CA ARG A 96 1.36 -8.02 -6.53
C ARG A 96 1.96 -9.33 -6.02
N ARG A 97 3.24 -9.33 -5.61
CA ARG A 97 3.92 -10.52 -5.07
C ARG A 97 3.29 -11.01 -3.77
N ARG A 98 2.88 -10.09 -2.90
CA ARG A 98 2.22 -10.42 -1.62
C ARG A 98 0.90 -11.15 -1.83
N ASP A 99 0.11 -10.70 -2.78
CA ASP A 99 -1.24 -11.25 -3.01
C ASP A 99 -1.22 -12.66 -3.61
N GLY A 100 -0.02 -13.23 -3.85
CA GLY A 100 0.17 -14.60 -4.35
C GLY A 100 -0.43 -14.83 -5.75
N SER A 101 -0.97 -13.77 -6.36
CA SER A 101 -1.62 -13.86 -7.66
C SER A 101 -0.67 -13.45 -8.78
N ALA A 102 -0.45 -14.39 -9.70
CA ALA A 102 0.09 -14.07 -11.01
C ALA A 102 -0.84 -13.11 -11.80
N HIS A 103 -2.02 -12.83 -11.23
CA HIS A 103 -3.04 -11.96 -11.80
C HIS A 103 -3.23 -10.74 -10.91
N SER A 104 -2.98 -9.58 -11.48
CA SER A 104 -3.31 -8.28 -10.89
C SER A 104 -4.84 -8.04 -10.81
N LEU A 105 -5.63 -8.99 -11.30
CA LEU A 105 -7.08 -8.92 -11.37
C LEU A 105 -7.72 -9.56 -10.15
N ILE A 106 -8.45 -8.79 -9.38
CA ILE A 106 -9.32 -9.27 -8.30
C ILE A 106 -10.77 -8.94 -8.62
N GLY A 107 -11.70 -9.75 -8.14
CA GLY A 107 -13.14 -9.49 -8.31
C GLY A 107 -13.93 -10.70 -8.73
N THR A 108 -15.02 -10.45 -9.44
CA THR A 108 -15.95 -11.43 -9.97
C THR A 108 -15.91 -11.44 -11.51
N PRO A 109 -16.53 -12.42 -12.19
CA PRO A 109 -16.62 -12.40 -13.65
C PRO A 109 -17.28 -11.13 -14.22
N SER A 110 -18.17 -10.50 -13.46
CA SER A 110 -18.87 -9.28 -13.86
C SER A 110 -18.17 -7.98 -13.47
N MET A 111 -17.20 -8.06 -12.53
CA MET A 111 -16.48 -6.87 -12.07
C MET A 111 -15.04 -7.28 -11.70
N GLN A 112 -14.07 -6.68 -12.35
CA GLN A 112 -12.64 -6.98 -12.15
C GLN A 112 -11.87 -5.69 -11.90
N LEU A 113 -11.01 -5.72 -10.87
CA LEU A 113 -10.04 -4.67 -10.58
C LEU A 113 -8.65 -5.15 -11.00
N ASP A 114 -7.98 -4.37 -11.81
CA ASP A 114 -6.56 -4.52 -12.05
C ASP A 114 -5.77 -3.67 -11.03
N LEU A 115 -5.14 -4.33 -10.08
CA LEU A 115 -4.35 -3.66 -9.04
C LEU A 115 -3.07 -3.02 -9.60
N THR A 116 -2.60 -3.48 -10.76
CA THR A 116 -1.39 -2.94 -11.41
C THR A 116 -1.69 -1.67 -12.19
N THR A 117 -2.73 -1.69 -13.02
CA THR A 117 -3.12 -0.54 -13.83
C THR A 117 -4.07 0.40 -13.08
N ARG A 118 -4.68 -0.07 -11.99
CA ARG A 118 -5.76 0.58 -11.23
C ARG A 118 -7.00 0.84 -12.10
N GLU A 119 -7.21 -0.04 -13.05
CA GLU A 119 -8.40 -0.03 -13.89
C GLU A 119 -9.49 -0.93 -13.33
N VAL A 120 -10.71 -0.58 -13.60
CA VAL A 120 -11.89 -1.37 -13.25
C VAL A 120 -12.63 -1.74 -14.52
N LEU A 121 -12.95 -3.02 -14.64
CA LEU A 121 -13.81 -3.53 -15.71
C LEU A 121 -15.13 -3.98 -15.10
N VAL A 122 -16.23 -3.47 -15.63
CA VAL A 122 -17.60 -3.88 -15.29
C VAL A 122 -18.24 -4.44 -16.55
N ALA A 123 -18.62 -5.71 -16.51
CA ALA A 123 -19.14 -6.43 -17.69
C ALA A 123 -18.23 -6.33 -18.94
N GLY A 124 -16.91 -6.24 -18.73
CA GLY A 124 -15.90 -6.12 -19.79
C GLY A 124 -15.64 -4.70 -20.28
N GLU A 125 -16.38 -3.71 -19.81
CA GLU A 125 -16.17 -2.30 -20.13
C GLU A 125 -15.40 -1.57 -19.04
N ARG A 126 -14.54 -0.61 -19.42
CA ARG A 126 -13.77 0.19 -18.45
C ARG A 126 -14.69 1.18 -17.74
N ALA A 127 -14.68 1.12 -16.40
CA ALA A 127 -15.31 2.08 -15.54
C ALA A 127 -14.28 3.07 -14.99
N ALA A 128 -14.58 4.38 -15.05
CA ALA A 128 -13.75 5.41 -14.48
C ALA A 128 -14.12 5.59 -13.00
N LEU A 129 -13.21 5.25 -12.09
CA LEU A 129 -13.34 5.47 -10.66
C LEU A 129 -12.34 6.51 -10.17
N SER A 130 -12.75 7.31 -9.19
CA SER A 130 -11.82 8.11 -8.41
C SER A 130 -10.90 7.22 -7.57
N ALA A 131 -9.80 7.78 -7.06
CA ALA A 131 -8.88 7.06 -6.18
C ALA A 131 -9.57 6.46 -4.95
N ARG A 132 -10.51 7.20 -4.36
CA ARG A 132 -11.26 6.77 -3.17
C ARG A 132 -12.26 5.67 -3.47
N GLU A 133 -12.96 5.75 -4.59
CA GLU A 133 -13.87 4.69 -5.06
C GLU A 133 -13.09 3.41 -5.38
N PHE A 134 -11.93 3.52 -6.02
CA PHE A 134 -11.06 2.38 -6.26
C PHE A 134 -10.58 1.75 -4.95
N ALA A 135 -10.14 2.54 -3.96
CA ALA A 135 -9.68 2.05 -2.67
C ALA A 135 -10.81 1.35 -1.89
N LEU A 136 -12.02 1.90 -1.91
CA LEU A 136 -13.19 1.27 -1.31
C LEU A 136 -13.51 -0.06 -1.98
N LEU A 137 -13.56 -0.09 -3.30
CA LEU A 137 -13.86 -1.30 -4.06
C LEU A 137 -12.78 -2.39 -3.85
N HIS A 138 -11.51 -1.99 -3.83
CA HIS A 138 -10.40 -2.88 -3.49
C HIS A 138 -10.60 -3.50 -2.11
N ALA A 139 -10.85 -2.68 -1.07
CA ALA A 139 -11.07 -3.16 0.30
C ALA A 139 -12.20 -4.19 0.41
N LEU A 140 -13.29 -3.99 -0.36
CA LEU A 140 -14.42 -4.89 -0.37
C LEU A 140 -14.15 -6.21 -1.13
N LEU A 141 -13.34 -6.16 -2.18
CA LEU A 141 -13.03 -7.32 -3.02
C LEU A 141 -11.81 -8.12 -2.56
N GLU A 142 -10.96 -7.55 -1.71
CA GLU A 142 -9.80 -8.24 -1.15
C GLU A 142 -10.20 -9.48 -0.35
N ARG A 143 -11.33 -9.40 0.38
CA ARG A 143 -11.89 -10.51 1.17
C ARG A 143 -13.40 -10.60 0.97
N PRO A 144 -13.87 -11.23 -0.10
CA PRO A 144 -15.29 -11.36 -0.38
C PRO A 144 -16.02 -12.04 0.77
N GLY A 145 -17.11 -11.43 1.24
CA GLY A 145 -17.90 -11.94 2.36
C GLY A 145 -17.42 -11.50 3.76
N ALA A 146 -16.29 -10.83 3.88
CA ALA A 146 -15.87 -10.24 5.14
C ALA A 146 -16.71 -9.00 5.48
N ILE A 147 -17.02 -8.84 6.77
CA ILE A 147 -17.67 -7.64 7.29
C ILE A 147 -16.55 -6.67 7.69
N LEU A 148 -16.51 -5.52 7.04
CA LEU A 148 -15.59 -4.44 7.39
C LEU A 148 -16.33 -3.38 8.19
N SER A 149 -15.73 -2.92 9.29
CA SER A 149 -16.26 -1.76 10.02
C SER A 149 -16.06 -0.47 9.24
N ARG A 150 -16.80 0.57 9.59
CA ARG A 150 -16.63 1.91 9.01
C ARG A 150 -15.19 2.41 9.19
N ASP A 151 -14.64 2.30 10.39
CA ASP A 151 -13.27 2.74 10.71
C ASP A 151 -12.23 2.01 9.86
N GLN A 152 -12.43 0.70 9.61
CA GLN A 152 -11.57 -0.07 8.72
C GLN A 152 -11.65 0.40 7.26
N LEU A 153 -12.82 0.79 6.78
CA LEU A 153 -12.99 1.36 5.45
C LEU A 153 -12.38 2.77 5.37
N GLU A 154 -12.62 3.60 6.37
CA GLU A 154 -12.06 4.96 6.42
C GLU A 154 -10.53 4.94 6.42
N SER A 155 -9.90 4.08 7.23
CA SER A 155 -8.43 3.95 7.27
C SER A 155 -7.81 3.50 5.93
N ARG A 156 -8.55 2.78 5.10
CA ARG A 156 -8.09 2.33 3.77
C ARG A 156 -8.35 3.35 2.65
N ILE A 157 -9.32 4.22 2.83
CA ILE A 157 -9.75 5.21 1.83
C ILE A 157 -9.09 6.56 2.05
N TYR A 158 -8.86 6.93 3.31
CA TYR A 158 -8.34 8.23 3.73
C TYR A 158 -7.00 8.07 4.42
N GLY A 159 -6.06 8.99 4.18
CA GLY A 159 -4.78 9.06 4.86
C GLY A 159 -4.89 9.68 6.26
N TRP A 160 -3.85 9.53 7.06
CA TRP A 160 -3.77 10.14 8.39
C TRP A 160 -3.88 11.66 8.33
N GLY A 161 -4.75 12.21 9.19
CA GLY A 161 -4.95 13.66 9.30
C GLY A 161 -5.90 14.25 8.26
N GLU A 162 -6.52 13.45 7.39
CA GLU A 162 -7.66 13.91 6.62
C GLU A 162 -8.90 13.98 7.52
N GLU A 163 -9.55 15.14 7.57
CA GLU A 163 -10.87 15.25 8.22
C GLU A 163 -11.88 14.47 7.39
N VAL A 164 -12.37 13.36 7.96
CA VAL A 164 -13.37 12.53 7.32
C VAL A 164 -14.75 12.94 7.81
N MET A 165 -15.62 13.36 6.90
CA MET A 165 -17.02 13.61 7.23
C MET A 165 -17.68 12.29 7.66
N SER A 166 -18.53 12.33 8.67
CA SER A 166 -19.17 11.14 9.26
C SER A 166 -19.97 10.27 8.29
N ASN A 167 -20.30 10.77 7.09
CA ASN A 167 -21.02 10.07 6.03
C ASN A 167 -20.17 9.81 4.77
N ALA A 168 -18.86 10.03 4.82
CA ALA A 168 -18.00 9.99 3.63
C ALA A 168 -18.00 8.61 2.95
N VAL A 169 -17.98 7.52 3.71
CA VAL A 169 -18.06 6.14 3.18
C VAL A 169 -19.42 5.89 2.55
N ASP A 170 -20.51 6.35 3.17
CA ASP A 170 -21.87 6.16 2.65
C ASP A 170 -22.07 6.90 1.32
N VAL A 171 -21.52 8.10 1.21
CA VAL A 171 -21.54 8.88 -0.05
C VAL A 171 -20.80 8.15 -1.18
N LEU A 172 -19.61 7.58 -0.87
CA LEU A 172 -18.86 6.79 -1.85
C LEU A 172 -19.64 5.54 -2.29
N ILE A 173 -20.21 4.79 -1.33
CA ILE A 173 -21.01 3.60 -1.64
C ILE A 173 -22.23 3.98 -2.49
N HIS A 174 -22.87 5.11 -2.19
CA HIS A 174 -24.02 5.58 -2.97
C HIS A 174 -23.63 5.95 -4.40
N GLY A 175 -22.48 6.60 -4.57
CA GLY A 175 -21.98 7.03 -5.88
C GLY A 175 -21.54 5.88 -6.80
N MET A 176 -21.25 4.70 -6.23
CA MET A 176 -20.86 3.50 -7.00
C MET A 176 -22.03 2.57 -7.36
N ARG A 177 -23.26 2.89 -6.97
CA ARG A 177 -24.48 2.15 -7.36
C ARG A 177 -25.03 2.62 -8.69
#